data_3bf88b8a49955de88c16156e64ad2c62
#
_entry.id   3bf88b8a49955de88c16156e64ad2c62
#
_cell.length_a   1.000
_cell.length_b   1.000
_cell.length_c   1.000
_cell.angle_alpha   90.00
_cell.angle_beta   90.00
_cell.angle_gamma   90.00
#
_symmetry.space_group_name_H-M   'P 1'
#
loop_
_entity.id
_entity.type
_entity.pdbx_description
1 polymer ?
#
loop_
_entity_poly.entity_id
_entity_poly.type
_entity_poly.pdbx_seq_one_letter_code
_entity_poly.pdbx_strand_id
1 'polypeptide(L)'
;MTDKPKIYVDSCCFIDAAKYQDASSAPADEQEDIKYIQQILKAAESGDVVVHTSSLTIAECQHTGEHPPTDEVKRLFKSVLTSGKIVQLVADSIFIAEKARDLRWDHDITLRGADAIDVATALEIGCKEFITKDGRGPHKNAAKIAHLGLKVIRASETSLLPEHHKKEKQNLNFP
;
A
#
# COMPACT_ATOMS: atom_id res chain seq x y z
N MET A 1 -10.91 -19.67 13.13
CA MET A 1 -10.49 -19.02 11.87
C MET A 1 -9.26 -18.19 12.17
N THR A 2 -8.10 -18.51 11.61
CA THR A 2 -6.91 -17.68 11.77
C THR A 2 -7.17 -16.33 11.11
N ASP A 3 -6.99 -15.26 11.88
CA ASP A 3 -7.13 -13.88 11.38
C ASP A 3 -6.05 -13.68 10.29
N LYS A 4 -6.48 -13.32 9.07
CA LYS A 4 -5.56 -13.12 7.94
C LYS A 4 -4.68 -11.90 8.19
N PRO A 5 -3.39 -11.94 7.80
CA PRO A 5 -2.53 -10.79 7.99
C PRO A 5 -3.05 -9.58 7.20
N LYS A 6 -3.10 -8.42 7.86
CA LYS A 6 -3.53 -7.15 7.29
C LYS A 6 -2.31 -6.31 6.94
N ILE A 7 -2.25 -5.87 5.70
CA ILE A 7 -1.19 -5.03 5.13
C ILE A 7 -1.82 -3.74 4.62
N TYR A 8 -1.25 -2.61 4.98
CA TYR A 8 -1.59 -1.33 4.34
C TYR A 8 -0.62 -1.05 3.20
N VAL A 9 -1.14 -0.67 2.04
CA VAL A 9 -0.34 -0.34 0.86
C VAL A 9 -0.61 1.11 0.46
N ASP A 10 0.45 1.89 0.38
CA ASP A 10 0.44 3.30 0.00
C ASP A 10 0.23 3.48 -1.52
N SER A 11 -0.33 4.61 -1.92
CA SER A 11 -0.65 4.98 -3.30
C SER A 11 0.55 4.87 -4.26
N CYS A 12 1.75 5.26 -3.81
CA CYS A 12 2.96 5.17 -4.62
C CYS A 12 3.25 3.75 -5.11
N CYS A 13 2.89 2.74 -4.31
CA CYS A 13 3.07 1.33 -4.66
C CYS A 13 2.08 0.87 -5.75
N PHE A 14 0.82 1.32 -5.70
CA PHE A 14 -0.15 1.04 -6.75
C PHE A 14 0.21 1.72 -8.07
N ILE A 15 0.70 2.96 -8.00
CA ILE A 15 1.17 3.72 -9.16
C ILE A 15 2.31 2.99 -9.85
N ASP A 16 3.31 2.51 -9.09
CA ASP A 16 4.44 1.76 -9.64
C ASP A 16 4.02 0.41 -10.22
N ALA A 17 3.17 -0.33 -9.52
CA ALA A 17 2.65 -1.61 -10.02
C ALA A 17 1.88 -1.43 -11.34
N ALA A 18 1.15 -0.33 -11.50
CA ALA A 18 0.42 -0.02 -12.73
C ALA A 18 1.33 0.50 -13.85
N LYS A 19 2.37 1.25 -13.50
CA LYS A 19 3.37 1.77 -14.44
C LYS A 19 4.25 0.66 -14.99
N TYR A 20 4.67 -0.27 -14.15
CA TYR A 20 5.59 -1.34 -14.47
C TYR A 20 4.90 -2.71 -14.33
N GLN A 21 3.98 -3.00 -15.27
CA GLN A 21 3.25 -4.28 -15.28
C GLN A 21 4.21 -5.48 -15.41
N ASP A 22 5.31 -5.30 -16.15
CA ASP A 22 6.49 -6.16 -16.05
C ASP A 22 7.54 -5.48 -15.17
N ALA A 23 7.80 -6.04 -14.00
CA ALA A 23 8.76 -5.48 -13.03
C ALA A 23 10.18 -5.36 -13.62
N SER A 24 10.54 -6.18 -14.61
CA SER A 24 11.87 -6.09 -15.27
C SER A 24 12.04 -4.81 -16.09
N SER A 25 10.96 -4.11 -16.42
CA SER A 25 10.99 -2.82 -17.13
C SER A 25 11.27 -1.62 -16.22
N ALA A 26 11.25 -1.84 -14.90
CA ALA A 26 11.51 -0.79 -13.90
C ALA A 26 13.02 -0.55 -13.71
N PRO A 27 13.40 0.59 -13.09
CA PRO A 27 14.76 0.82 -12.62
C PRO A 27 15.26 -0.35 -11.74
N ALA A 28 16.54 -0.73 -11.90
CA ALA A 28 17.09 -1.93 -11.26
C ALA A 28 16.92 -1.95 -9.73
N ASP A 29 16.99 -0.80 -9.08
CA ASP A 29 16.82 -0.62 -7.63
C ASP A 29 15.35 -0.67 -7.15
N GLU A 30 14.40 -0.62 -8.10
CA GLU A 30 12.95 -0.69 -7.81
C GLU A 30 12.32 -2.04 -8.19
N GLN A 31 12.98 -2.85 -9.03
CA GLN A 31 12.42 -4.09 -9.59
C GLN A 31 11.94 -5.07 -8.53
N GLU A 32 12.72 -5.23 -7.46
CA GLU A 32 12.38 -6.16 -6.39
C GLU A 32 11.13 -5.70 -5.63
N ASP A 33 11.05 -4.43 -5.27
CA ASP A 33 9.86 -3.89 -4.59
C ASP A 33 8.60 -4.01 -5.44
N ILE A 34 8.69 -3.67 -6.74
CA ILE A 34 7.56 -3.78 -7.67
C ILE A 34 7.10 -5.23 -7.77
N LYS A 35 8.03 -6.18 -7.90
CA LYS A 35 7.71 -7.60 -7.89
C LYS A 35 6.97 -8.02 -6.63
N TYR A 36 7.43 -7.57 -5.46
CA TYR A 36 6.78 -7.89 -4.18
C TYR A 36 5.39 -7.26 -4.07
N ILE A 37 5.18 -6.01 -4.54
CA ILE A 37 3.83 -5.42 -4.61
C ILE A 37 2.90 -6.29 -5.46
N GLN A 38 3.34 -6.72 -6.64
CA GLN A 38 2.55 -7.58 -7.51
C GLN A 38 2.18 -8.91 -6.82
N GLN A 39 3.12 -9.51 -6.09
CA GLN A 39 2.89 -10.73 -5.32
C GLN A 39 1.91 -10.52 -4.16
N ILE A 40 2.00 -9.37 -3.46
CA ILE A 40 1.07 -9.01 -2.39
C ILE A 40 -0.36 -8.86 -2.94
N LEU A 41 -0.53 -8.19 -4.08
CA LEU A 41 -1.84 -8.03 -4.73
C LEU A 41 -2.41 -9.38 -5.18
N LYS A 42 -1.58 -10.29 -5.68
CA LYS A 42 -2.00 -11.66 -6.00
C LYS A 42 -2.38 -12.47 -4.76
N ALA A 43 -1.62 -12.35 -3.68
CA ALA A 43 -1.95 -12.98 -2.41
C ALA A 43 -3.28 -12.43 -1.83
N ALA A 44 -3.57 -11.14 -2.04
CA ALA A 44 -4.84 -10.55 -1.66
C ALA A 44 -5.99 -11.08 -2.53
N GLU A 45 -5.80 -11.19 -3.86
CA GLU A 45 -6.78 -11.78 -4.79
C GLU A 45 -7.11 -13.24 -4.41
N SER A 46 -6.10 -14.02 -4.02
CA SER A 46 -6.27 -15.40 -3.52
C SER A 46 -6.85 -15.46 -2.10
N GLY A 47 -6.90 -14.33 -1.40
CA GLY A 47 -7.42 -14.24 -0.05
C GLY A 47 -6.46 -14.75 1.03
N ASP A 48 -5.17 -14.82 0.78
CA ASP A 48 -4.15 -15.24 1.75
C ASP A 48 -3.70 -14.10 2.67
N VAL A 49 -3.79 -12.87 2.18
CA VAL A 49 -3.60 -11.63 2.95
C VAL A 49 -4.78 -10.69 2.73
N VAL A 50 -4.93 -9.68 3.57
CA VAL A 50 -5.90 -8.60 3.37
C VAL A 50 -5.15 -7.30 3.14
N VAL A 51 -5.27 -6.76 1.93
CA VAL A 51 -4.68 -5.46 1.59
C VAL A 51 -5.68 -4.36 1.81
N HIS A 52 -5.27 -3.35 2.57
CA HIS A 52 -6.06 -2.14 2.82
C HIS A 52 -5.37 -0.90 2.26
N THR A 53 -6.15 0.09 1.92
CA THR A 53 -5.71 1.45 1.65
C THR A 53 -6.83 2.45 1.94
N SER A 54 -6.53 3.74 2.05
CA SER A 54 -7.56 4.77 2.25
C SER A 54 -8.27 5.14 0.94
N SER A 55 -9.42 5.78 1.04
CA SER A 55 -10.11 6.34 -0.13
C SER A 55 -9.32 7.47 -0.82
N LEU A 56 -8.37 8.12 -0.14
CA LEU A 56 -7.45 9.09 -0.72
C LEU A 56 -6.61 8.49 -1.85
N THR A 57 -6.21 7.22 -1.72
CA THR A 57 -5.42 6.51 -2.74
C THR A 57 -6.09 6.53 -4.11
N ILE A 58 -7.42 6.51 -4.19
CA ILE A 58 -8.14 6.64 -5.46
C ILE A 58 -7.83 7.99 -6.13
N ALA A 59 -7.83 9.06 -5.35
CA ALA A 59 -7.54 10.40 -5.87
C ALA A 59 -6.06 10.59 -6.20
N GLU A 60 -5.16 9.91 -5.49
CA GLU A 60 -3.72 9.97 -5.75
C GLU A 60 -3.30 9.15 -6.96
N CYS A 61 -4.00 8.06 -7.26
CA CYS A 61 -3.76 7.21 -8.44
C CYS A 61 -4.32 7.84 -9.74
N GLN A 62 -4.09 9.14 -9.96
CA GLN A 62 -4.54 9.88 -11.12
C GLN A 62 -3.53 9.93 -12.28
N HIS A 63 -2.30 9.45 -12.07
CA HIS A 63 -1.22 9.42 -13.08
C HIS A 63 -0.23 8.27 -12.80
N THR A 64 0.58 7.94 -13.80
CA THR A 64 1.69 6.96 -13.70
C THR A 64 3.03 7.62 -14.05
N GLY A 65 3.25 8.84 -13.60
CA GLY A 65 4.39 9.70 -13.91
C GLY A 65 3.93 11.06 -14.40
N GLU A 66 4.59 11.65 -15.40
CA GLU A 66 4.28 12.99 -15.93
C GLU A 66 3.03 13.02 -16.83
N HIS A 67 2.58 11.87 -17.33
CA HIS A 67 1.46 11.77 -18.26
C HIS A 67 0.22 11.15 -17.61
N PRO A 68 -0.99 11.52 -18.07
CA PRO A 68 -2.21 10.81 -17.70
C PRO A 68 -2.11 9.31 -18.02
N PRO A 69 -2.73 8.44 -17.22
CA PRO A 69 -2.70 7.01 -17.45
C PRO A 69 -3.43 6.63 -18.75
N THR A 70 -2.93 5.60 -19.42
CA THR A 70 -3.63 4.99 -20.56
C THR A 70 -4.95 4.36 -20.11
N ASP A 71 -5.84 4.04 -21.06
CA ASP A 71 -7.12 3.40 -20.72
C ASP A 71 -6.93 2.02 -20.12
N GLU A 72 -5.86 1.31 -20.47
CA GLU A 72 -5.47 0.05 -19.84
C GLU A 72 -5.11 0.24 -18.36
N VAL A 73 -4.26 1.21 -18.05
CA VAL A 73 -3.88 1.55 -16.67
C VAL A 73 -5.08 2.04 -15.87
N LYS A 74 -6.00 2.81 -16.48
CA LYS A 74 -7.25 3.21 -15.81
C LYS A 74 -8.12 2.01 -15.46
N ARG A 75 -8.23 1.02 -16.37
CA ARG A 75 -8.94 -0.24 -16.07
C ARG A 75 -8.26 -1.01 -14.94
N LEU A 76 -6.93 -1.09 -14.94
CA LEU A 76 -6.16 -1.74 -13.90
C LEU A 76 -6.41 -1.09 -12.52
N PHE A 77 -6.31 0.24 -12.41
CA PHE A 77 -6.64 0.95 -11.16
C PHE A 77 -8.06 0.63 -10.67
N LYS A 78 -9.04 0.64 -11.57
CA LYS A 78 -10.43 0.30 -11.21
C LYS A 78 -10.56 -1.14 -10.72
N SER A 79 -9.92 -2.09 -11.38
CA SER A 79 -9.99 -3.52 -11.00
C SER A 79 -9.29 -3.78 -9.67
N VAL A 80 -8.18 -3.13 -9.41
CA VAL A 80 -7.42 -3.32 -8.16
C VAL A 80 -8.07 -2.57 -6.99
N LEU A 81 -8.34 -1.27 -7.16
CA LEU A 81 -8.74 -0.40 -6.04
C LEU A 81 -10.24 -0.45 -5.75
N THR A 82 -11.10 -0.48 -6.79
CA THR A 82 -12.55 -0.23 -6.59
C THR A 82 -13.45 -1.44 -6.85
N SER A 83 -12.90 -2.57 -7.26
CA SER A 83 -13.70 -3.80 -7.44
C SER A 83 -14.14 -4.45 -6.12
N GLY A 84 -13.47 -4.15 -5.01
CA GLY A 84 -13.68 -4.79 -3.71
C GLY A 84 -13.15 -6.24 -3.63
N LYS A 85 -12.48 -6.73 -4.68
CA LYS A 85 -11.97 -8.11 -4.75
C LYS A 85 -10.54 -8.25 -4.21
N ILE A 86 -9.70 -7.24 -4.46
CA ILE A 86 -8.25 -7.29 -4.18
C ILE A 86 -7.91 -6.40 -2.99
N VAL A 87 -8.35 -5.16 -3.04
CA VAL A 87 -8.07 -4.16 -2.01
C VAL A 87 -9.36 -3.79 -1.27
N GLN A 88 -9.26 -3.68 0.04
CA GLN A 88 -10.32 -3.17 0.89
C GLN A 88 -10.07 -1.68 1.17
N LEU A 89 -10.92 -0.85 0.59
CA LEU A 89 -10.88 0.60 0.81
C LEU A 89 -11.46 0.96 2.17
N VAL A 90 -10.75 1.83 2.87
CA VAL A 90 -11.22 2.42 4.12
C VAL A 90 -11.62 3.87 3.87
N ALA A 91 -12.86 4.21 4.16
CA ALA A 91 -13.36 5.56 3.99
C ALA A 91 -12.70 6.51 5.01
N ASP A 92 -12.27 7.67 4.54
CA ASP A 92 -11.78 8.73 5.40
C ASP A 92 -12.96 9.29 6.23
N SER A 93 -12.75 9.41 7.52
CA SER A 93 -13.75 9.87 8.47
C SER A 93 -13.16 10.92 9.40
N ILE A 94 -14.03 11.68 10.07
CA ILE A 94 -13.61 12.62 11.12
C ILE A 94 -12.77 11.92 12.18
N PHE A 95 -13.14 10.71 12.57
CA PHE A 95 -12.42 9.90 13.55
C PHE A 95 -10.98 9.58 13.10
N ILE A 96 -10.80 9.20 11.84
CA ILE A 96 -9.46 8.97 11.27
C ILE A 96 -8.67 10.27 11.21
N ALA A 97 -9.30 11.39 10.83
CA ALA A 97 -8.66 12.69 10.78
C ALA A 97 -8.20 13.17 12.18
N GLU A 98 -8.98 12.92 13.23
CA GLU A 98 -8.58 13.19 14.60
C GLU A 98 -7.39 12.32 15.01
N LYS A 99 -7.40 11.02 14.75
CA LYS A 99 -6.25 10.14 15.01
C LYS A 99 -5.00 10.58 14.24
N ALA A 100 -5.14 11.01 12.99
CA ALA A 100 -4.04 11.55 12.19
C ALA A 100 -3.42 12.80 12.84
N ARG A 101 -4.25 13.71 13.39
CA ARG A 101 -3.80 14.87 14.18
C ARG A 101 -3.08 14.43 15.45
N ASP A 102 -3.63 13.45 16.16
CA ASP A 102 -3.11 12.96 17.44
C ASP A 102 -1.75 12.25 17.29
N LEU A 103 -1.42 11.72 16.10
CA LEU A 103 -0.05 11.25 15.78
C LEU A 103 0.97 12.36 16.03
N ARG A 104 0.65 13.62 15.70
CA ARG A 104 1.54 14.76 15.97
C ARG A 104 1.47 15.21 17.41
N TRP A 105 0.28 15.33 17.99
CA TRP A 105 0.08 15.91 19.30
C TRP A 105 0.58 15.01 20.44
N ASP A 106 0.28 13.72 20.36
CA ASP A 106 0.51 12.78 21.45
C ASP A 106 1.77 11.91 21.25
N HIS A 107 2.22 11.74 19.98
CA HIS A 107 3.32 10.84 19.66
C HIS A 107 4.53 11.53 18.99
N ASP A 108 4.45 12.83 18.77
CA ASP A 108 5.50 13.62 18.07
C ASP A 108 5.90 13.01 16.70
N ILE A 109 4.90 12.47 15.97
CA ILE A 109 5.06 11.93 14.62
C ILE A 109 4.67 13.01 13.62
N THR A 110 5.65 13.54 12.88
CA THR A 110 5.44 14.62 11.90
C THR A 110 5.25 14.03 10.51
N LEU A 111 4.00 14.04 10.04
CA LEU A 111 3.61 13.58 8.70
C LEU A 111 2.85 14.70 7.95
N ARG A 112 2.82 14.63 6.63
CA ARG A 112 1.90 15.44 5.81
C ARG A 112 0.47 14.93 6.01
N GLY A 113 -0.55 15.74 5.66
CA GLY A 113 -1.94 15.40 5.90
C GLY A 113 -2.36 14.03 5.33
N ALA A 114 -2.04 13.76 4.07
CA ALA A 114 -2.36 12.47 3.44
C ALA A 114 -1.61 11.31 4.14
N ASP A 115 -0.28 11.41 4.31
CA ASP A 115 0.53 10.39 5.00
C ASP A 115 0.02 10.14 6.44
N ALA A 116 -0.44 11.19 7.12
CA ALA A 116 -0.98 11.06 8.48
C ALA A 116 -2.31 10.31 8.49
N ILE A 117 -3.20 10.58 7.53
CA ILE A 117 -4.46 9.85 7.33
C ILE A 117 -4.18 8.37 7.06
N ASP A 118 -3.24 8.07 6.16
CA ASP A 118 -2.91 6.71 5.78
C ASP A 118 -2.34 5.91 6.95
N VAL A 119 -1.38 6.49 7.70
CA VAL A 119 -0.82 5.85 8.90
C VAL A 119 -1.88 5.67 9.98
N ALA A 120 -2.73 6.68 10.23
CA ALA A 120 -3.82 6.59 11.20
C ALA A 120 -4.84 5.50 10.81
N THR A 121 -5.17 5.41 9.52
CA THR A 121 -6.04 4.37 8.96
C THR A 121 -5.44 2.99 9.19
N ALA A 122 -4.17 2.79 8.84
CA ALA A 122 -3.49 1.51 9.00
C ALA A 122 -3.45 1.04 10.48
N LEU A 123 -3.20 1.96 11.40
CA LEU A 123 -3.22 1.70 12.84
C LEU A 123 -4.62 1.32 13.32
N GLU A 124 -5.65 2.06 12.89
CA GLU A 124 -7.02 1.86 13.33
C GLU A 124 -7.58 0.48 12.93
N ILE A 125 -7.32 0.06 11.70
CA ILE A 125 -7.78 -1.25 11.22
C ILE A 125 -6.89 -2.42 11.64
N GLY A 126 -5.80 -2.14 12.37
CA GLY A 126 -4.90 -3.14 12.93
C GLY A 126 -3.98 -3.79 11.91
N CYS A 127 -3.55 -3.05 10.87
CA CYS A 127 -2.48 -3.50 9.97
C CYS A 127 -1.19 -3.73 10.76
N LYS A 128 -0.40 -4.70 10.32
CA LYS A 128 0.91 -4.99 10.93
C LYS A 128 2.05 -4.36 10.15
N GLU A 129 1.89 -4.20 8.85
CA GLU A 129 2.85 -3.61 7.95
C GLU A 129 2.20 -2.48 7.15
N PHE A 130 2.93 -1.37 6.99
CA PHE A 130 2.63 -0.23 6.13
C PHE A 130 3.69 -0.20 5.04
N ILE A 131 3.27 -0.49 3.82
CA ILE A 131 4.17 -0.61 2.68
C ILE A 131 4.18 0.69 1.89
N THR A 132 5.35 1.33 1.83
CA THR A 132 5.60 2.53 1.03
C THR A 132 7.03 2.56 0.52
N LYS A 133 7.26 3.22 -0.61
CA LYS A 133 8.61 3.52 -1.10
C LYS A 133 9.05 4.96 -0.79
N ASP A 134 8.12 5.82 -0.35
CA ASP A 134 8.46 7.22 -0.05
C ASP A 134 9.32 7.32 1.21
N GLY A 135 10.61 7.57 1.02
CA GLY A 135 11.58 7.74 2.09
C GLY A 135 11.41 9.02 2.93
N ARG A 136 10.47 9.91 2.59
CA ARG A 136 10.35 11.23 3.22
C ARG A 136 9.33 11.30 4.35
N GLY A 137 8.19 10.67 4.21
CA GLY A 137 7.07 10.74 5.15
C GLY A 137 7.15 9.66 6.24
N PRO A 138 6.42 8.54 6.07
CA PRO A 138 6.34 7.48 7.08
C PRO A 138 7.70 6.87 7.43
N HIS A 139 8.62 6.67 6.48
CA HIS A 139 9.95 6.10 6.76
C HIS A 139 10.79 6.92 7.75
N LYS A 140 10.73 8.25 7.69
CA LYS A 140 11.43 9.11 8.67
C LYS A 140 10.90 8.94 10.10
N ASN A 141 9.66 8.52 10.24
CA ASN A 141 8.99 8.31 11.51
C ASN A 141 8.86 6.80 11.85
N ALA A 142 9.47 5.91 11.08
CA ALA A 142 9.28 4.46 11.17
C ALA A 142 9.48 3.92 12.60
N ALA A 143 10.52 4.38 13.30
CA ALA A 143 10.76 3.95 14.67
C ALA A 143 9.64 4.36 15.63
N LYS A 144 9.12 5.60 15.52
CA LYS A 144 8.00 6.08 16.35
C LYS A 144 6.71 5.36 16.01
N ILE A 145 6.43 5.15 14.71
CA ILE A 145 5.25 4.42 14.24
C ILE A 145 5.30 2.95 14.70
N ALA A 146 6.49 2.33 14.72
CA ALA A 146 6.66 0.97 15.21
C ALA A 146 6.29 0.80 16.68
N HIS A 147 6.51 1.81 17.52
CA HIS A 147 6.05 1.80 18.93
C HIS A 147 4.52 1.76 19.06
N LEU A 148 3.79 2.19 18.02
CA LEU A 148 2.33 2.07 17.95
C LEU A 148 1.85 0.74 17.37
N GLY A 149 2.77 -0.18 17.02
CA GLY A 149 2.46 -1.52 16.54
C GLY A 149 2.33 -1.66 15.03
N LEU A 150 2.75 -0.64 14.25
CA LEU A 150 2.72 -0.65 12.79
C LEU A 150 4.16 -0.53 12.25
N LYS A 151 4.60 -1.53 11.47
CA LYS A 151 5.93 -1.55 10.87
C LYS A 151 5.90 -0.89 9.49
N VAL A 152 6.65 0.20 9.32
CA VAL A 152 6.82 0.89 8.02
C VAL A 152 8.00 0.29 7.28
N ILE A 153 7.75 -0.23 6.09
CA ILE A 153 8.73 -1.00 5.30
C ILE A 153 8.57 -0.79 3.80
N ARG A 154 9.59 -1.17 3.04
CA ARG A 154 9.48 -1.40 1.60
C ARG A 154 8.80 -2.75 1.32
N ALA A 155 8.27 -2.93 0.12
CA ALA A 155 7.55 -4.16 -0.22
C ALA A 155 8.41 -5.41 -0.12
N SER A 156 9.66 -5.33 -0.56
CA SER A 156 10.64 -6.44 -0.51
C SER A 156 10.99 -6.89 0.91
N GLU A 157 10.71 -6.06 1.92
CA GLU A 157 10.97 -6.36 3.34
C GLU A 157 9.79 -7.03 4.06
N THR A 158 8.67 -7.28 3.34
CA THR A 158 7.48 -7.87 3.97
C THR A 158 7.73 -9.26 4.54
N SER A 159 7.27 -9.47 5.76
CA SER A 159 7.26 -10.78 6.42
C SER A 159 5.92 -11.50 6.33
N LEU A 160 4.87 -10.81 5.83
CA LEU A 160 3.50 -11.32 5.83
C LEU A 160 3.10 -12.02 4.52
N LEU A 161 3.93 -11.91 3.47
CA LEU A 161 3.67 -12.59 2.21
C LEU A 161 3.97 -14.09 2.33
N PRO A 162 3.02 -15.00 2.06
CA PRO A 162 3.25 -16.44 2.09
C PRO A 162 4.32 -16.89 1.08
N GLU A 163 5.12 -17.89 1.46
CA GLU A 163 6.29 -18.34 0.69
C GLU A 163 5.95 -18.82 -0.75
N HIS A 164 4.76 -19.39 -0.95
CA HIS A 164 4.34 -19.85 -2.29
C HIS A 164 4.16 -18.67 -3.27
N HIS A 165 3.73 -17.48 -2.78
CA HIS A 165 3.61 -16.29 -3.61
C HIS A 165 4.98 -15.66 -3.95
N LYS A 166 6.03 -15.85 -3.13
CA LYS A 166 7.37 -15.32 -3.39
C LYS A 166 8.06 -15.98 -4.58
N LYS A 167 7.66 -17.21 -4.94
CA LYS A 167 8.29 -18.03 -5.97
C LYS A 167 7.68 -17.87 -7.37
N GLU A 168 6.53 -17.23 -7.50
CA GLU A 168 5.85 -17.10 -8.79
C GLU A 168 6.44 -15.96 -9.63
N LYS A 169 6.72 -16.25 -10.92
CA LYS A 169 6.92 -15.20 -11.93
C LYS A 169 5.56 -14.60 -12.25
N GLN A 170 5.40 -13.28 -12.05
CA GLN A 170 4.08 -12.68 -12.19
C GLN A 170 4.07 -11.60 -13.27
N ASN A 171 3.07 -11.72 -14.16
CA ASN A 171 2.52 -10.60 -14.91
C ASN A 171 1.20 -10.21 -14.22
N LEU A 172 0.99 -8.92 -13.96
CA LEU A 172 -0.28 -8.42 -13.44
C LEU A 172 -1.35 -8.50 -14.53
N ASN A 173 -1.89 -9.68 -14.76
CA ASN A 173 -3.11 -9.86 -15.53
C ASN A 173 -4.27 -10.01 -14.55
N PHE A 174 -4.81 -8.88 -14.09
CA PHE A 174 -6.10 -8.88 -13.41
C PHE A 174 -7.22 -8.85 -14.47
N PRO A 175 -8.27 -9.65 -14.31
CA PRO A 175 -9.42 -9.67 -15.22
C PRO A 175 -10.18 -8.35 -15.27
#